data_099c63e3cf28541ff8233ff704e574c4
#
_entry.id   099c63e3cf28541ff8233ff704e574c4
#
_cell.length_a   1.000
_cell.length_b   1.000
_cell.length_c   1.000
_cell.angle_alpha   90.00
_cell.angle_beta   90.00
_cell.angle_gamma   90.00
#
_symmetry.space_group_name_H-M   'P 1'
#
loop_
_entity.id
_entity.type
_entity.pdbx_description
1 polymer ?
#
loop_
_entity_poly.entity_id
_entity_poly.type
_entity_poly.pdbx_seq_one_letter_code
_entity_poly.pdbx_strand_id
1 'polypeptide(L)'
;MPSLDDITVRFLGSTHRASQKISHVFFANLIQKTIALILFILSVPALLFFALLIRLRMGGPVFYKGTRLGYLKKPFIIYKLRTLPLNFHQENPGKLVDHENGKLSLLQKFLRDTRIDELPQLINIINGDMNFIGPRPDRKSVV
;
A
#
# COMPACT_ATOMS: atom_id res chain seq x y z
N MET A 1 -41.84 -0.35 30.40
CA MET A 1 -41.49 0.64 29.39
C MET A 1 -40.29 1.44 29.91
N PRO A 2 -39.19 1.58 29.17
CA PRO A 2 -38.08 2.42 29.61
C PRO A 2 -38.55 3.89 29.75
N SER A 3 -38.04 4.58 30.75
CA SER A 3 -38.38 5.99 30.99
C SER A 3 -37.78 6.86 29.87
N LEU A 4 -38.36 8.03 29.61
CA LEU A 4 -37.82 8.99 28.64
C LEU A 4 -36.39 9.37 28.99
N ASP A 5 -36.04 9.45 30.28
CA ASP A 5 -34.70 9.75 30.78
C ASP A 5 -33.68 8.66 30.40
N ASP A 6 -34.07 7.37 30.50
CA ASP A 6 -33.23 6.25 30.10
C ASP A 6 -32.91 6.26 28.59
N ILE A 7 -33.90 6.62 27.78
CA ILE A 7 -33.74 6.74 26.33
C ILE A 7 -32.79 7.89 26.00
N THR A 8 -32.96 9.02 26.65
CA THR A 8 -32.13 10.22 26.43
C THR A 8 -30.67 9.98 26.82
N VAL A 9 -30.44 9.35 27.99
CA VAL A 9 -29.07 9.03 28.44
C VAL A 9 -28.39 8.03 27.49
N ARG A 10 -29.11 7.01 27.01
CA ARG A 10 -28.54 6.06 26.02
C ARG A 10 -28.23 6.72 24.69
N PHE A 11 -29.10 7.62 24.22
CA PHE A 11 -28.87 8.36 22.97
C PHE A 11 -27.66 9.29 23.08
N LEU A 12 -27.55 10.10 24.14
CA LEU A 12 -26.40 10.98 24.39
C LEU A 12 -25.10 10.18 24.56
N GLY A 13 -25.13 9.06 25.27
CA GLY A 13 -23.98 8.17 25.41
C GLY A 13 -23.53 7.53 24.08
N SER A 14 -24.44 7.22 23.17
CA SER A 14 -24.11 6.68 21.85
C SER A 14 -23.51 7.74 20.93
N THR A 15 -24.02 8.97 20.94
CA THR A 15 -23.48 10.07 20.13
C THR A 15 -22.09 10.49 20.61
N HIS A 16 -21.85 10.54 21.92
CA HIS A 16 -20.55 10.85 22.48
C HIS A 16 -19.49 9.78 22.11
N ARG A 17 -19.84 8.48 22.19
CA ARG A 17 -18.95 7.38 21.75
C ARG A 17 -18.67 7.43 20.26
N ALA A 18 -19.65 7.74 19.43
CA ALA A 18 -19.49 7.90 18.01
C ALA A 18 -18.55 9.06 17.68
N SER A 19 -18.70 10.22 18.34
CA SER A 19 -17.83 11.38 18.17
C SER A 19 -16.37 11.09 18.56
N GLN A 20 -16.15 10.41 19.69
CA GLN A 20 -14.81 9.99 20.10
C GLN A 20 -14.17 9.04 19.10
N LYS A 21 -14.93 8.06 18.59
CA LYS A 21 -14.41 7.11 17.59
C LYS A 21 -14.01 7.80 16.29
N ILE A 22 -14.77 8.80 15.85
CA ILE A 22 -14.46 9.60 14.64
C ILE A 22 -13.17 10.40 14.86
N SER A 23 -13.00 11.06 16.00
CA SER A 23 -11.80 11.83 16.30
C SER A 23 -10.55 10.93 16.34
N HIS A 24 -10.61 9.77 17.00
CA HIS A 24 -9.48 8.82 17.02
C HIS A 24 -9.08 8.33 15.63
N VAL A 25 -10.05 8.02 14.76
CA VAL A 25 -9.76 7.61 13.38
C VAL A 25 -9.12 8.76 12.60
N PHE A 26 -9.60 9.99 12.77
CA PHE A 26 -9.03 11.16 12.11
C PHE A 26 -7.58 11.41 12.53
N PHE A 27 -7.29 11.41 13.85
CA PHE A 27 -5.93 11.57 14.36
C PHE A 27 -5.01 10.44 13.93
N ALA A 28 -5.47 9.19 13.97
CA ALA A 28 -4.70 8.05 13.50
C ALA A 28 -4.33 8.18 12.01
N ASN A 29 -5.27 8.61 11.17
CA ASN A 29 -5.02 8.84 9.76
C ASN A 29 -4.03 10.00 9.51
N LEU A 30 -4.14 11.08 10.28
CA LEU A 30 -3.22 12.21 10.18
C LEU A 30 -1.79 11.79 10.55
N ILE A 31 -1.63 11.08 11.67
CA ILE A 31 -0.33 10.56 12.12
C ILE A 31 0.27 9.63 11.08
N GLN A 32 -0.50 8.68 10.54
CA GLN A 32 -0.02 7.76 9.51
C GLN A 32 0.46 8.49 8.24
N LYS A 33 -0.27 9.49 7.78
CA LYS A 33 0.12 10.29 6.61
C LYS A 33 1.39 11.12 6.88
N THR A 34 1.51 11.69 8.06
CA THR A 34 2.71 12.43 8.45
C THR A 34 3.95 11.52 8.50
N ILE A 35 3.82 10.35 9.13
CA ILE A 35 4.89 9.36 9.16
C ILE A 35 5.25 8.89 7.74
N ALA A 36 4.24 8.59 6.90
CA ALA A 36 4.46 8.18 5.52
C ALA A 36 5.19 9.26 4.71
N LEU A 37 4.86 10.54 4.91
CA LEU A 37 5.52 11.64 4.23
C LEU A 37 7.01 11.76 4.64
N ILE A 38 7.29 11.68 5.94
CA ILE A 38 8.67 11.73 6.45
C ILE A 38 9.48 10.55 5.88
N LEU A 39 8.94 9.32 5.97
CA LEU A 39 9.60 8.13 5.43
C LEU A 39 9.79 8.21 3.92
N PHE A 40 8.82 8.76 3.20
CA PHE A 40 8.93 8.97 1.75
C PHE A 40 10.07 9.91 1.41
N ILE A 41 10.16 11.08 2.07
CA ILE A 41 11.26 12.04 1.87
C ILE A 41 12.63 11.39 2.16
N LEU A 42 12.75 10.66 3.26
CA LEU A 42 13.98 9.95 3.63
C LEU A 42 14.33 8.84 2.63
N SER A 43 13.33 8.22 1.99
CA SER A 43 13.55 7.15 1.02
C SER A 43 13.90 7.65 -0.39
N VAL A 44 13.71 8.94 -0.70
CA VAL A 44 13.94 9.51 -2.04
C VAL A 44 15.35 9.22 -2.56
N PRO A 45 16.46 9.42 -1.81
CA PRO A 45 17.80 9.11 -2.33
C PRO A 45 17.94 7.64 -2.72
N ALA A 46 17.45 6.73 -1.89
CA ALA A 46 17.46 5.30 -2.18
C ALA A 46 16.60 4.95 -3.39
N LEU A 47 15.40 5.53 -3.48
CA LEU A 47 14.51 5.34 -4.62
C LEU A 47 15.15 5.81 -5.93
N LEU A 48 15.81 6.97 -5.95
CA LEU A 48 16.51 7.49 -7.13
C LEU A 48 17.67 6.58 -7.53
N PHE A 49 18.45 6.11 -6.56
CA PHE A 49 19.57 5.20 -6.82
C PHE A 49 19.08 3.87 -7.45
N PHE A 50 18.09 3.22 -6.84
CA PHE A 50 17.55 1.97 -7.38
C PHE A 50 16.77 2.17 -8.67
N ALA A 51 16.08 3.29 -8.83
CA ALA A 51 15.42 3.66 -10.08
C ALA A 51 16.43 3.75 -11.24
N LEU A 52 17.57 4.39 -11.01
CA LEU A 52 18.65 4.46 -11.99
C LEU A 52 19.19 3.07 -12.31
N LEU A 53 19.48 2.24 -11.30
CA LEU A 53 19.98 0.88 -11.50
C LEU A 53 18.98 0.02 -12.31
N ILE A 54 17.69 0.11 -12.00
CA ILE A 54 16.64 -0.59 -12.76
C ILE A 54 16.63 -0.09 -14.20
N ARG A 55 16.71 1.22 -14.42
CA ARG A 55 16.70 1.82 -15.75
C ARG A 55 17.88 1.34 -16.60
N LEU A 56 19.07 1.29 -16.01
CA LEU A 56 20.30 0.88 -16.69
C LEU A 56 20.34 -0.63 -16.96
N ARG A 57 19.86 -1.45 -16.02
CA ARG A 57 19.95 -2.92 -16.12
C ARG A 57 18.80 -3.56 -16.88
N MET A 58 17.58 -3.03 -16.73
CA MET A 58 16.35 -3.64 -17.26
C MET A 58 15.72 -2.84 -18.39
N GLY A 59 16.15 -1.58 -18.62
CA GLY A 59 15.51 -0.69 -19.59
C GLY A 59 14.03 -0.41 -19.26
N GLY A 60 13.33 0.38 -20.10
CA GLY A 60 11.88 0.63 -19.97
C GLY A 60 11.44 1.34 -18.68
N PRO A 61 10.17 1.21 -18.28
CA PRO A 61 9.62 1.90 -17.10
C PRO A 61 10.23 1.36 -15.81
N VAL A 62 10.53 2.26 -14.87
CA VAL A 62 11.11 1.94 -13.55
C VAL A 62 10.03 1.52 -12.56
N PHE A 63 8.85 2.12 -12.66
CA PHE A 63 7.74 1.86 -11.75
C PHE A 63 6.76 0.85 -12.35
N TYR A 64 6.34 -0.06 -11.51
CA TYR A 64 5.19 -0.92 -11.74
C TYR A 64 3.94 -0.29 -11.14
N LYS A 65 2.85 -0.33 -11.90
CA LYS A 65 1.51 0.11 -11.49
C LYS A 65 0.57 -1.08 -11.57
N GLY A 66 -0.06 -1.41 -10.46
CA GLY A 66 -1.03 -2.50 -10.40
C GLY A 66 -2.33 -2.06 -9.75
N THR A 67 -3.47 -2.52 -10.27
CA THR A 67 -4.77 -2.25 -9.64
C THR A 67 -4.97 -3.18 -8.46
N ARG A 68 -5.40 -2.61 -7.33
CA ARG A 68 -5.76 -3.32 -6.10
C ARG A 68 -7.11 -2.86 -5.60
N LEU A 69 -7.76 -3.68 -4.78
CA LEU A 69 -8.98 -3.32 -4.07
C LEU A 69 -8.62 -2.86 -2.67
N GLY A 70 -8.97 -1.63 -2.34
CA GLY A 70 -8.79 -1.03 -1.03
C GLY A 70 -10.04 -1.12 -0.17
N TYR A 71 -10.21 -0.13 0.70
CA TYR A 71 -11.37 -0.03 1.59
C TYR A 71 -12.67 0.03 0.78
N LEU A 72 -13.69 -0.72 1.23
CA LEU A 72 -14.98 -0.88 0.54
C LEU A 72 -14.85 -1.40 -0.91
N LYS A 73 -13.83 -2.20 -1.20
CA LYS A 73 -13.55 -2.75 -2.54
C LYS A 73 -13.37 -1.68 -3.62
N LYS A 74 -13.02 -0.44 -3.24
CA LYS A 74 -12.70 0.62 -4.20
C LYS A 74 -11.37 0.32 -4.87
N PRO A 75 -11.29 0.33 -6.21
CA PRO A 75 -10.04 0.10 -6.91
C PRO A 75 -9.11 1.31 -6.75
N PHE A 76 -7.83 1.05 -6.52
CA PHE A 76 -6.77 2.06 -6.52
C PHE A 76 -5.51 1.51 -7.19
N ILE A 77 -4.59 2.38 -7.55
CA ILE A 77 -3.33 2.02 -8.20
C ILE A 77 -2.24 1.94 -7.14
N ILE A 78 -1.64 0.75 -6.98
CA ILE A 78 -0.47 0.57 -6.13
C ILE A 78 0.81 0.83 -6.92
N TYR A 79 1.77 1.53 -6.32
CA TYR A 79 3.06 1.85 -6.92
C TYR A 79 4.16 0.98 -6.32
N LYS A 80 5.03 0.42 -7.19
CA LYS A 80 6.21 -0.34 -6.79
C LYS A 80 7.37 -0.07 -7.75
N LEU A 81 8.61 -0.28 -7.31
CA LEU A 81 9.71 -0.42 -8.26
C LEU A 81 9.55 -1.72 -9.05
N ARG A 82 9.86 -1.66 -10.34
CA ARG A 82 9.77 -2.84 -11.20
C ARG A 82 10.92 -3.80 -10.92
N THR A 83 10.58 -4.99 -10.49
CA THR A 83 11.53 -6.09 -10.24
C THR A 83 11.37 -7.27 -11.20
N LEU A 84 10.49 -7.16 -12.20
CA LEU A 84 10.25 -8.20 -13.18
C LEU A 84 10.39 -7.66 -14.60
N PRO A 85 10.80 -8.49 -15.58
CA PRO A 85 10.75 -8.16 -17.00
C PRO A 85 9.32 -7.80 -17.44
N LEU A 86 9.19 -6.95 -18.47
CA LEU A 86 7.88 -6.52 -18.96
C LEU A 86 7.01 -7.70 -19.43
N ASN A 87 7.64 -8.70 -20.06
CA ASN A 87 6.95 -9.85 -20.65
C ASN A 87 6.79 -11.02 -19.69
N PHE A 88 7.20 -10.86 -18.41
CA PHE A 88 7.20 -11.97 -17.46
C PHE A 88 5.85 -12.69 -17.34
N HIS A 89 4.76 -11.95 -17.26
CA HIS A 89 3.42 -12.53 -17.14
C HIS A 89 2.89 -13.13 -18.46
N GLN A 90 3.37 -12.65 -19.59
CA GLN A 90 3.03 -13.22 -20.91
C GLN A 90 3.76 -14.54 -21.14
N GLU A 91 5.03 -14.61 -20.74
CA GLU A 91 5.86 -15.81 -20.88
C GLU A 91 5.58 -16.87 -19.79
N ASN A 92 4.99 -16.47 -18.67
CA ASN A 92 4.70 -17.34 -17.53
C ASN A 92 3.27 -17.11 -17.00
N PRO A 93 2.22 -17.43 -17.77
CA PRO A 93 0.84 -17.25 -17.35
C PRO A 93 0.55 -18.12 -16.12
N GLY A 94 0.01 -17.50 -15.07
CA GLY A 94 -0.38 -18.18 -13.83
C GLY A 94 0.74 -18.61 -12.90
N LYS A 95 2.02 -18.46 -13.28
CA LYS A 95 3.13 -18.77 -12.37
C LYS A 95 3.33 -17.63 -11.35
N LEU A 96 3.33 -18.00 -10.09
CA LEU A 96 3.86 -17.15 -9.03
C LEU A 96 5.36 -16.99 -9.24
N VAL A 97 5.88 -15.79 -8.98
CA VAL A 97 7.32 -15.54 -9.02
C VAL A 97 7.95 -16.27 -7.84
N ASP A 98 8.45 -17.45 -8.10
CA ASP A 98 9.16 -18.24 -7.09
C ASP A 98 10.58 -17.71 -6.94
N HIS A 99 10.99 -17.47 -5.70
CA HIS A 99 12.34 -17.00 -5.39
C HIS A 99 13.43 -18.03 -5.76
N GLU A 100 13.03 -19.30 -5.90
CA GLU A 100 13.94 -20.43 -6.10
C GLU A 100 14.28 -20.71 -7.58
N ASN A 101 13.49 -20.20 -8.51
CA ASN A 101 13.65 -20.57 -9.94
C ASN A 101 14.75 -19.81 -10.69
N GLY A 102 15.77 -19.26 -10.03
CA GLY A 102 17.04 -18.83 -10.64
C GLY A 102 16.98 -17.73 -11.72
N LYS A 103 15.77 -17.24 -12.04
CA LYS A 103 15.55 -16.28 -13.15
C LYS A 103 15.65 -14.80 -12.71
N LEU A 104 15.76 -14.51 -11.42
CA LEU A 104 15.90 -13.15 -10.91
C LEU A 104 17.38 -12.78 -10.81
N SER A 105 17.75 -11.60 -11.30
CA SER A 105 19.08 -11.04 -11.06
C SER A 105 19.27 -10.76 -9.57
N LEU A 106 20.52 -10.68 -9.12
CA LEU A 106 20.86 -10.35 -7.73
C LEU A 106 20.19 -9.03 -7.27
N LEU A 107 20.14 -8.03 -8.16
CA LEU A 107 19.46 -6.76 -7.88
C LEU A 107 17.95 -6.97 -7.63
N GLN A 108 17.29 -7.74 -8.46
CA GLN A 108 15.85 -8.00 -8.33
C GLN A 108 15.52 -8.76 -7.04
N LYS A 109 16.35 -9.77 -6.73
CA LYS A 109 16.25 -10.52 -5.48
C LYS A 109 16.44 -9.60 -4.28
N PHE A 110 17.53 -8.83 -4.25
CA PHE A 110 17.81 -7.87 -3.17
C PHE A 110 16.66 -6.90 -2.92
N LEU A 111 16.12 -6.26 -3.97
CA LEU A 111 15.00 -5.32 -3.85
C LEU A 111 13.75 -5.96 -3.23
N ARG A 112 13.46 -7.21 -3.56
CA ARG A 112 12.30 -7.94 -3.03
C ARG A 112 12.52 -8.43 -1.61
N ASP A 113 13.71 -8.96 -1.31
CA ASP A 113 14.05 -9.47 0.04
C ASP A 113 14.06 -8.33 1.07
N THR A 114 14.56 -7.14 0.67
CA THR A 114 14.60 -5.95 1.53
C THR A 114 13.31 -5.13 1.52
N ARG A 115 12.34 -5.47 0.66
CA ARG A 115 11.09 -4.71 0.47
C ARG A 115 11.30 -3.26 0.01
N ILE A 116 12.48 -2.90 -0.49
CA ILE A 116 12.76 -1.58 -1.06
C ILE A 116 11.87 -1.28 -2.27
N ASP A 117 11.50 -2.32 -3.02
CA ASP A 117 10.56 -2.21 -4.14
C ASP A 117 9.16 -1.72 -3.73
N GLU A 118 8.80 -1.83 -2.46
CA GLU A 118 7.51 -1.39 -1.93
C GLU A 118 7.52 0.05 -1.38
N LEU A 119 8.69 0.71 -1.26
CA LEU A 119 8.77 2.09 -0.77
C LEU A 119 7.87 3.09 -1.52
N PRO A 120 7.67 3.01 -2.86
CA PRO A 120 6.74 3.90 -3.54
C PRO A 120 5.29 3.81 -3.05
N GLN A 121 4.89 2.73 -2.34
CA GLN A 121 3.55 2.62 -1.75
C GLN A 121 3.29 3.63 -0.63
N LEU A 122 4.34 4.26 -0.09
CA LEU A 122 4.17 5.37 0.85
C LEU A 122 3.32 6.51 0.25
N ILE A 123 3.37 6.71 -1.07
CA ILE A 123 2.49 7.65 -1.78
C ILE A 123 1.02 7.24 -1.62
N ASN A 124 0.71 5.95 -1.68
CA ASN A 124 -0.65 5.47 -1.50
C ASN A 124 -1.16 5.71 -0.07
N ILE A 125 -0.27 5.63 0.94
CA ILE A 125 -0.65 5.95 2.32
C ILE A 125 -0.89 7.45 2.49
N ILE A 126 -0.05 8.29 1.89
CA ILE A 126 -0.21 9.75 1.90
C ILE A 126 -1.55 10.14 1.25
N ASN A 127 -1.89 9.52 0.13
CA ASN A 127 -3.17 9.74 -0.57
C ASN A 127 -4.37 9.19 0.22
N GLY A 128 -4.14 8.25 1.15
CA GLY A 128 -5.20 7.61 1.93
C GLY A 128 -5.83 6.40 1.22
N ASP A 129 -5.20 5.88 0.18
CA ASP A 129 -5.64 4.66 -0.52
C ASP A 129 -5.46 3.41 0.34
N MET A 130 -4.45 3.43 1.23
CA MET A 130 -4.13 2.35 2.16
C MET A 130 -3.54 2.89 3.47
N ASN A 131 -3.50 2.05 4.49
CA ASN A 131 -2.93 2.35 5.80
C ASN A 131 -1.68 1.48 6.06
N PHE A 132 -0.81 1.90 7.00
CA PHE A 132 0.29 1.06 7.48
C PHE A 132 -0.22 -0.22 8.14
N ILE A 133 -1.29 -0.08 8.92
CA ILE A 133 -1.92 -1.17 9.66
C ILE A 133 -3.31 -1.38 9.08
N GLY A 134 -3.57 -2.57 8.56
CA GLY A 134 -4.85 -2.93 7.98
C GLY A 134 -4.78 -4.20 7.13
N PRO A 135 -5.91 -4.68 6.63
CA PRO A 135 -5.92 -5.81 5.72
C PRO A 135 -5.13 -5.49 4.45
N ARG A 136 -4.33 -6.45 3.99
CA ARG A 136 -3.56 -6.29 2.76
C ARG A 136 -4.53 -6.12 1.58
N PRO A 137 -4.29 -5.12 0.69
CA PRO A 137 -5.16 -4.91 -0.47
C PRO A 137 -5.22 -6.15 -1.35
N ASP A 138 -6.41 -6.63 -1.62
CA ASP A 138 -6.63 -7.82 -2.44
C ASP A 138 -6.23 -7.59 -3.90
N ARG A 139 -5.72 -8.64 -4.55
CA ARG A 139 -5.60 -8.63 -6.00
C ARG A 139 -7.02 -8.64 -6.57
N LYS A 140 -7.29 -7.75 -7.54
CA LYS A 140 -8.47 -7.86 -8.35
C LYS A 140 -8.36 -9.19 -9.09
N SER A 141 -9.13 -10.20 -8.68
CA SER A 141 -9.35 -11.36 -9.53
C SER A 141 -10.08 -10.83 -10.76
N VAL A 142 -9.39 -10.79 -11.88
CA VAL A 142 -10.01 -10.56 -13.18
C VAL A 142 -10.82 -11.84 -13.44
N VAL A 143 -12.13 -11.77 -13.23
CA VAL A 143 -13.08 -12.77 -13.75
C VAL A 143 -13.32 -12.42 -15.19
#